data_1a9d2225f0b842a16beb71e6e2ba4627
#
_entry.id   1a9d2225f0b842a16beb71e6e2ba4627
#
_cell.length_a   1.000
_cell.length_b   1.000
_cell.length_c   1.000
_cell.angle_alpha   90.00
_cell.angle_beta   90.00
_cell.angle_gamma   90.00
#
_symmetry.space_group_name_H-M   'P 1'
#
loop_
_entity.id
_entity.type
_entity.pdbx_description
1 polymer ?
#
loop_
_entity_poly.entity_id
_entity_poly.type
_entity_poly.pdbx_seq_one_letter_code
_entity_poly.pdbx_strand_id
1 'polypeptide(L)'
;MVISKTTEWSTLTQLYPSLSDEQIRKLEHFVALLLEWNAQVNLISRKDTEQVLWHHIAHSLCPLLFFTFPASFRILDLGTGGGLPGIPLAIALPNVRFCLVDSIAKKIRAVETMCASLNLRNVEVQRSRVEELRTTYPLVVTRGVAPLTQLWSWVKPIVTVPTRENTTTPHGLLAYKGYPFTESLPEAQAIVRIYPLKDRVPNDAFLGAKALVNVFSSI
;
A
#
# COMPACT_ATOMS: atom_id res chain seq x y z
N MET A 1 -28.04 9.52 2.34
CA MET A 1 -28.19 8.67 3.54
C MET A 1 -26.81 8.66 4.22
N VAL A 2 -26.67 9.34 5.36
CA VAL A 2 -25.39 9.41 6.09
C VAL A 2 -25.17 8.05 6.75
N ILE A 3 -24.30 7.23 6.20
CA ILE A 3 -23.87 5.98 6.83
C ILE A 3 -23.09 6.38 8.10
N SER A 4 -23.48 5.85 9.27
CA SER A 4 -22.77 6.16 10.50
C SER A 4 -21.33 5.62 10.43
N LYS A 5 -20.37 6.32 11.05
CA LYS A 5 -18.96 5.84 11.10
C LYS A 5 -18.84 4.41 11.60
N THR A 6 -19.69 3.99 12.54
CA THR A 6 -19.74 2.63 13.06
C THR A 6 -20.11 1.61 11.99
N THR A 7 -21.02 1.95 11.05
CA THR A 7 -21.42 1.07 9.94
C THR A 7 -20.30 0.90 8.91
N GLU A 8 -19.51 1.95 8.64
CA GLU A 8 -18.38 1.87 7.69
C GLU A 8 -17.26 0.94 8.20
N TRP A 9 -16.91 1.02 9.49
CA TRP A 9 -15.91 0.12 10.08
C TRP A 9 -16.41 -1.32 10.14
N SER A 10 -17.71 -1.56 10.42
CA SER A 10 -18.28 -2.91 10.36
C SER A 10 -18.22 -3.50 8.95
N THR A 11 -18.42 -2.70 7.91
CA THR A 11 -18.26 -3.15 6.52
C THR A 11 -16.79 -3.46 6.19
N LEU A 12 -15.85 -2.64 6.69
CA LEU A 12 -14.42 -2.93 6.53
C LEU A 12 -14.03 -4.27 7.17
N THR A 13 -14.52 -4.56 8.39
CA THR A 13 -14.24 -5.82 9.08
C THR A 13 -14.83 -7.03 8.37
N GLN A 14 -15.98 -6.89 7.72
CA GLN A 14 -16.54 -7.94 6.86
C GLN A 14 -15.68 -8.20 5.63
N LEU A 15 -15.11 -7.15 5.03
CA LEU A 15 -14.23 -7.29 3.87
C LEU A 15 -12.86 -7.89 4.25
N TYR A 16 -12.36 -7.61 5.45
CA TYR A 16 -11.07 -8.08 5.97
C TYR A 16 -11.24 -8.84 7.29
N PRO A 17 -11.87 -10.05 7.26
CA PRO A 17 -12.22 -10.78 8.48
C PRO A 17 -11.03 -11.33 9.25
N SER A 18 -9.84 -11.27 8.69
CA SER A 18 -8.59 -11.66 9.36
C SER A 18 -8.01 -10.57 10.29
N LEU A 19 -8.55 -9.35 10.25
CA LEU A 19 -8.11 -8.27 11.13
C LEU A 19 -8.67 -8.47 12.54
N SER A 20 -7.79 -8.43 13.53
CA SER A 20 -8.20 -8.44 14.94
C SER A 20 -8.76 -7.08 15.38
N ASP A 21 -9.50 -7.07 16.48
CA ASP A 21 -10.02 -5.83 17.08
C ASP A 21 -8.90 -4.84 17.44
N GLU A 22 -7.72 -5.32 17.83
CA GLU A 22 -6.55 -4.47 18.08
C GLU A 22 -6.06 -3.79 16.80
N GLN A 23 -6.01 -4.53 15.70
CA GLN A 23 -5.63 -3.97 14.40
C GLN A 23 -6.65 -2.95 13.90
N ILE A 24 -7.94 -3.20 14.08
CA ILE A 24 -9.00 -2.23 13.76
C ILE A 24 -8.81 -0.95 14.59
N ARG A 25 -8.63 -1.05 15.92
CA ARG A 25 -8.36 0.13 16.76
C ARG A 25 -7.10 0.90 16.33
N LYS A 26 -6.04 0.21 15.90
CA LYS A 26 -4.85 0.87 15.36
C LYS A 26 -5.13 1.57 14.03
N LEU A 27 -5.94 0.99 13.14
CA LEU A 27 -6.36 1.64 11.90
C LEU A 27 -7.23 2.88 12.17
N GLU A 28 -8.15 2.83 13.15
CA GLU A 28 -8.93 3.99 13.59
C GLU A 28 -8.01 5.11 14.13
N HIS A 29 -7.05 4.75 14.97
CA HIS A 29 -6.06 5.71 15.50
C HIS A 29 -5.20 6.29 14.35
N PHE A 30 -4.78 5.46 13.39
CA PHE A 30 -4.06 5.94 12.21
C PHE A 30 -4.87 6.95 11.40
N VAL A 31 -6.16 6.71 11.18
CA VAL A 31 -7.05 7.67 10.49
C VAL A 31 -7.09 9.01 11.22
N ALA A 32 -7.21 9.01 12.55
CA ALA A 32 -7.21 10.25 13.35
C ALA A 32 -5.89 11.02 13.19
N LEU A 33 -4.75 10.33 13.32
CA LEU A 33 -3.42 10.92 13.14
C LEU A 33 -3.19 11.44 11.71
N LEU A 34 -3.62 10.67 10.70
CA LEU A 34 -3.49 11.06 9.30
C LEU A 34 -4.25 12.37 9.01
N LEU A 35 -5.47 12.50 9.52
CA LEU A 35 -6.28 13.71 9.35
C LEU A 35 -5.69 14.91 10.10
N GLU A 36 -5.17 14.71 11.31
CA GLU A 36 -4.48 15.74 12.08
C GLU A 36 -3.23 16.26 11.33
N TRP A 37 -2.38 15.35 10.85
CA TRP A 37 -1.21 15.70 10.06
C TRP A 37 -1.56 16.32 8.70
N ASN A 38 -2.67 15.89 8.09
CA ASN A 38 -3.11 16.42 6.80
C ASN A 38 -3.51 17.90 6.88
N ALA A 39 -3.90 18.38 8.04
CA ALA A 39 -4.16 19.81 8.27
C ALA A 39 -2.88 20.67 8.14
N GLN A 40 -1.71 20.09 8.38
CA GLN A 40 -0.41 20.78 8.38
C GLN A 40 0.42 20.46 7.12
N VAL A 41 0.34 19.22 6.64
CA VAL A 41 1.11 18.70 5.51
C VAL A 41 0.15 17.97 4.57
N ASN A 42 0.06 18.37 3.30
CA ASN A 42 -0.79 17.69 2.32
C ASN A 42 -0.33 16.23 2.12
N LEU A 43 -0.87 15.31 2.93
CA LEU A 43 -0.62 13.87 2.89
C LEU A 43 -1.60 13.16 1.98
N ILE A 44 -2.87 13.61 2.01
CA ILE A 44 -3.96 13.15 1.15
C ILE A 44 -4.73 14.35 0.60
N SER A 45 -5.49 14.13 -0.49
CA SER A 45 -6.35 15.17 -1.06
C SER A 45 -7.40 15.65 -0.05
N ARG A 46 -7.63 16.97 0.00
CA ARG A 46 -8.70 17.53 0.84
C ARG A 46 -10.09 16.99 0.50
N LYS A 47 -10.31 16.60 -0.75
CA LYS A 47 -11.57 16.01 -1.22
C LYS A 47 -11.81 14.60 -0.69
N ASP A 48 -10.74 13.91 -0.26
CA ASP A 48 -10.80 12.52 0.20
C ASP A 48 -10.88 12.40 1.73
N THR A 49 -10.86 13.52 2.48
CA THR A 49 -10.89 13.49 3.95
C THR A 49 -12.18 12.92 4.53
N GLU A 50 -13.31 13.06 3.83
CA GLU A 50 -14.59 12.47 4.24
C GLU A 50 -14.69 10.98 3.88
N GLN A 51 -13.89 10.53 2.91
CA GLN A 51 -13.89 9.16 2.38
C GLN A 51 -12.59 8.39 2.76
N VAL A 52 -11.91 8.84 3.81
CA VAL A 52 -10.58 8.33 4.16
C VAL A 52 -10.57 6.82 4.39
N LEU A 53 -11.64 6.27 4.96
CA LEU A 53 -11.74 4.84 5.24
C LEU A 53 -11.71 4.00 3.96
N TRP A 54 -12.48 4.37 2.94
CA TRP A 54 -12.57 3.61 1.67
C TRP A 54 -11.46 3.99 0.70
N HIS A 55 -11.24 5.30 0.49
CA HIS A 55 -10.27 5.79 -0.50
C HIS A 55 -8.82 5.54 -0.08
N HIS A 56 -8.58 5.41 1.23
CA HIS A 56 -7.20 5.23 1.71
C HIS A 56 -6.99 3.94 2.50
N ILE A 57 -7.80 3.63 3.52
CA ILE A 57 -7.55 2.45 4.36
C ILE A 57 -7.93 1.17 3.63
N ALA A 58 -9.19 1.02 3.22
CA ALA A 58 -9.66 -0.17 2.50
C ALA A 58 -8.83 -0.41 1.22
N HIS A 59 -8.58 0.66 0.44
CA HIS A 59 -7.73 0.59 -0.74
C HIS A 59 -6.30 0.14 -0.41
N SER A 60 -5.70 0.63 0.68
CA SER A 60 -4.34 0.19 1.08
C SER A 60 -4.28 -1.29 1.44
N LEU A 61 -5.34 -1.83 2.02
CA LEU A 61 -5.44 -3.23 2.43
C LEU A 61 -5.77 -4.21 1.28
N CYS A 62 -6.09 -3.72 0.08
CA CYS A 62 -6.48 -4.57 -1.06
C CYS A 62 -5.52 -5.72 -1.41
N PRO A 63 -4.20 -5.65 -1.22
CA PRO A 63 -3.33 -6.80 -1.42
C PRO A 63 -3.74 -8.03 -0.61
N LEU A 64 -4.34 -7.86 0.57
CA LEU A 64 -4.80 -8.96 1.43
C LEU A 64 -5.96 -9.77 0.82
N LEU A 65 -6.65 -9.22 -0.17
CA LEU A 65 -7.73 -9.91 -0.89
C LEU A 65 -7.21 -10.95 -1.91
N PHE A 66 -5.95 -10.82 -2.31
CA PHE A 66 -5.36 -11.62 -3.38
C PHE A 66 -4.15 -12.43 -2.95
N PHE A 67 -3.42 -11.96 -1.91
CA PHE A 67 -2.09 -12.46 -1.58
C PHE A 67 -1.96 -12.80 -0.10
N THR A 68 -1.03 -13.73 0.16
CA THR A 68 -0.55 -14.06 1.49
C THR A 68 0.91 -13.61 1.63
N PHE A 69 1.30 -13.23 2.84
CA PHE A 69 2.64 -12.72 3.11
C PHE A 69 3.27 -13.55 4.22
N PRO A 70 4.40 -14.25 3.95
CA PRO A 70 5.07 -15.07 4.97
C PRO A 70 5.69 -14.17 6.05
N ALA A 71 5.85 -14.72 7.24
CA ALA A 71 6.55 -14.03 8.32
C ALA A 71 7.96 -13.61 7.88
N SER A 72 8.42 -12.47 8.38
CA SER A 72 9.71 -11.85 8.04
C SER A 72 9.86 -11.42 6.57
N PHE A 73 8.81 -11.51 5.75
CA PHE A 73 8.82 -10.94 4.41
C PHE A 73 9.11 -9.44 4.47
N ARG A 74 9.81 -8.91 3.47
CA ARG A 74 10.23 -7.51 3.46
C ARG A 74 9.53 -6.76 2.33
N ILE A 75 8.88 -5.64 2.66
CA ILE A 75 8.16 -4.81 1.70
C ILE A 75 8.72 -3.39 1.77
N LEU A 76 9.06 -2.84 0.61
CA LEU A 76 9.33 -1.41 0.45
C LEU A 76 8.04 -0.71 0.02
N ASP A 77 7.63 0.34 0.73
CA ASP A 77 6.59 1.28 0.27
C ASP A 77 7.27 2.50 -0.35
N LEU A 78 7.27 2.55 -1.67
CA LEU A 78 7.94 3.60 -2.45
C LEU A 78 7.02 4.79 -2.67
N GLY A 79 7.43 5.95 -2.19
CA GLY A 79 6.63 7.17 -2.24
C GLY A 79 5.47 7.10 -1.25
N THR A 80 5.77 6.70 -0.01
CA THR A 80 4.78 6.40 1.04
C THR A 80 3.84 7.57 1.36
N GLY A 81 4.24 8.82 1.08
CA GLY A 81 3.41 10.00 1.29
C GLY A 81 2.93 10.15 2.74
N GLY A 82 1.65 9.92 2.97
CA GLY A 82 1.04 9.88 4.31
C GLY A 82 1.13 8.52 5.00
N GLY A 83 2.07 7.66 4.62
CA GLY A 83 2.17 6.30 5.12
C GLY A 83 1.26 5.30 4.39
N LEU A 84 0.90 5.60 3.15
CA LEU A 84 -0.10 4.83 2.39
C LEU A 84 0.51 4.23 1.10
N PRO A 85 0.47 2.90 0.91
CA PRO A 85 -0.29 1.91 1.68
C PRO A 85 0.45 1.31 2.88
N GLY A 86 1.68 1.72 3.18
CA GLY A 86 2.59 1.04 4.08
C GLY A 86 2.10 0.90 5.53
N ILE A 87 1.59 1.97 6.17
CA ILE A 87 1.11 1.91 7.57
C ILE A 87 -0.10 0.98 7.72
N PRO A 88 -1.18 1.08 6.92
CA PRO A 88 -2.28 0.11 7.00
C PRO A 88 -1.84 -1.34 6.81
N LEU A 89 -0.96 -1.61 5.84
CA LEU A 89 -0.40 -2.95 5.63
C LEU A 89 0.46 -3.42 6.82
N ALA A 90 1.27 -2.54 7.40
CA ALA A 90 2.09 -2.87 8.56
C ALA A 90 1.25 -3.18 9.81
N ILE A 91 0.12 -2.50 9.99
CA ILE A 91 -0.85 -2.80 11.05
C ILE A 91 -1.48 -4.18 10.81
N ALA A 92 -1.89 -4.46 9.57
CA ALA A 92 -2.54 -5.73 9.22
C ALA A 92 -1.58 -6.94 9.23
N LEU A 93 -0.29 -6.71 8.99
CA LEU A 93 0.75 -7.74 8.83
C LEU A 93 1.89 -7.55 9.85
N PRO A 94 1.68 -7.77 11.15
CA PRO A 94 2.66 -7.45 12.19
C PRO A 94 3.95 -8.28 12.10
N ASN A 95 3.91 -9.42 11.41
CA ASN A 95 5.06 -10.31 11.20
C ASN A 95 5.84 -10.03 9.89
N VAL A 96 5.39 -9.06 9.09
CA VAL A 96 6.05 -8.58 7.86
C VAL A 96 6.82 -7.30 8.18
N ARG A 97 7.99 -7.11 7.59
CA ARG A 97 8.82 -5.91 7.79
C ARG A 97 8.58 -4.91 6.66
N PHE A 98 8.39 -3.67 7.02
CA PHE A 98 8.15 -2.57 6.06
C PHE A 98 9.26 -1.53 6.14
N CYS A 99 9.69 -1.05 4.97
CA CYS A 99 10.49 0.15 4.83
C CYS A 99 9.65 1.19 4.07
N LEU A 100 9.34 2.32 4.71
CA LEU A 100 8.52 3.38 4.14
C LEU A 100 9.42 4.51 3.66
N VAL A 101 9.40 4.81 2.36
CA VAL A 101 10.33 5.76 1.75
C VAL A 101 9.59 6.90 1.05
N ASP A 102 10.02 8.12 1.31
CA ASP A 102 9.63 9.32 0.54
C ASP A 102 10.82 10.30 0.49
N SER A 103 10.92 11.09 -0.55
CA SER A 103 11.98 12.11 -0.67
C SER A 103 11.68 13.41 0.10
N ILE A 104 10.42 13.61 0.50
CA ILE A 104 9.94 14.85 1.10
C ILE A 104 10.04 14.78 2.63
N ALA A 105 11.00 15.53 3.21
CA ALA A 105 11.31 15.51 4.64
C ALA A 105 10.09 15.70 5.56
N LYS A 106 9.19 16.65 5.23
CA LYS A 106 8.00 16.91 6.05
C LYS A 106 7.00 15.75 6.09
N LYS A 107 6.90 14.98 4.98
CA LYS A 107 6.06 13.77 4.92
C LYS A 107 6.68 12.65 5.76
N ILE A 108 7.99 12.44 5.62
CA ILE A 108 8.72 11.45 6.42
C ILE A 108 8.57 11.73 7.92
N ARG A 109 8.73 12.98 8.35
CA ARG A 109 8.52 13.36 9.76
C ARG A 109 7.10 13.04 10.25
N ALA A 110 6.07 13.26 9.43
CA ALA A 110 4.70 12.89 9.78
C ALA A 110 4.57 11.37 9.92
N VAL A 111 5.11 10.60 8.97
CA VAL A 111 5.08 9.13 8.97
C VAL A 111 5.81 8.56 10.19
N GLU A 112 7.02 9.07 10.51
CA GLU A 112 7.78 8.68 11.71
C GLU A 112 6.96 8.89 12.99
N THR A 113 6.34 10.08 13.12
CA THR A 113 5.51 10.41 14.30
C THR A 113 4.29 9.49 14.40
N MET A 114 3.60 9.22 13.27
CA MET A 114 2.45 8.31 13.25
C MET A 114 2.87 6.87 13.60
N CYS A 115 3.98 6.38 13.06
CA CYS A 115 4.50 5.04 13.37
C CYS A 115 4.86 4.89 14.85
N ALA A 116 5.49 5.91 15.45
CA ALA A 116 5.83 5.93 16.87
C ALA A 116 4.57 5.93 17.75
N SER A 117 3.57 6.78 17.43
CA SER A 117 2.30 6.84 18.15
C SER A 117 1.51 5.53 18.11
N LEU A 118 1.57 4.82 16.98
CA LEU A 118 0.93 3.51 16.78
C LEU A 118 1.75 2.33 17.33
N ASN A 119 2.96 2.60 17.87
CA ASN A 119 3.90 1.59 18.35
C ASN A 119 4.16 0.47 17.32
N LEU A 120 4.42 0.84 16.06
CA LEU A 120 4.73 -0.10 14.99
C LEU A 120 6.21 -0.50 15.03
N ARG A 121 6.49 -1.73 15.47
CA ARG A 121 7.87 -2.26 15.60
C ARG A 121 8.40 -2.91 14.33
N ASN A 122 7.52 -3.12 13.35
CA ASN A 122 7.83 -3.77 12.07
C ASN A 122 8.02 -2.76 10.93
N VAL A 123 8.14 -1.47 11.24
CA VAL A 123 8.28 -0.38 10.28
C VAL A 123 9.59 0.36 10.49
N GLU A 124 10.33 0.53 9.41
CA GLU A 124 11.45 1.47 9.27
C GLU A 124 11.00 2.61 8.35
N VAL A 125 11.34 3.85 8.69
CA VAL A 125 11.02 5.02 7.87
C VAL A 125 12.30 5.66 7.40
N GLN A 126 12.41 5.92 6.10
CA GLN A 126 13.63 6.45 5.51
C GLN A 126 13.34 7.61 4.54
N ARG A 127 14.03 8.74 4.72
CA ARG A 127 14.05 9.77 3.71
C ARG A 127 15.07 9.43 2.64
N SER A 128 14.62 9.09 1.43
CA SER A 128 15.49 8.79 0.30
C SER A 128 14.76 8.94 -1.03
N ARG A 129 15.51 9.10 -2.11
CA ARG A 129 15.02 8.82 -3.46
C ARG A 129 15.26 7.35 -3.79
N VAL A 130 14.47 6.79 -4.72
CA VAL A 130 14.60 5.37 -5.09
C VAL A 130 15.98 5.03 -5.66
N GLU A 131 16.59 5.95 -6.39
CA GLU A 131 17.92 5.81 -7.01
C GLU A 131 19.05 5.72 -5.97
N GLU A 132 18.81 6.16 -4.74
CA GLU A 132 19.77 6.13 -3.63
C GLU A 132 19.70 4.82 -2.83
N LEU A 133 18.62 4.04 -3.01
CA LEU A 133 18.44 2.77 -2.30
C LEU A 133 19.45 1.72 -2.77
N ARG A 134 20.08 1.03 -1.82
CA ARG A 134 21.06 -0.04 -2.08
C ARG A 134 20.58 -1.40 -1.59
N THR A 135 19.58 -1.41 -0.74
CA THR A 135 18.98 -2.63 -0.21
C THR A 135 17.98 -3.19 -1.22
N THR A 136 17.97 -4.52 -1.37
CA THR A 136 17.00 -5.19 -2.22
C THR A 136 15.80 -5.68 -1.42
N TYR A 137 14.65 -5.74 -2.10
CA TYR A 137 13.37 -6.14 -1.51
C TYR A 137 12.69 -7.20 -2.38
N PRO A 138 12.06 -8.22 -1.80
CA PRO A 138 11.25 -9.15 -2.57
C PRO A 138 10.01 -8.48 -3.18
N LEU A 139 9.47 -7.44 -2.54
CA LEU A 139 8.32 -6.69 -3.02
C LEU A 139 8.47 -5.20 -2.78
N VAL A 140 8.16 -4.42 -3.80
CA VAL A 140 7.95 -2.97 -3.71
C VAL A 140 6.48 -2.69 -3.95
N VAL A 141 5.82 -2.03 -3.00
CA VAL A 141 4.45 -1.50 -3.19
C VAL A 141 4.52 0.01 -3.47
N THR A 142 3.59 0.53 -4.25
CA THR A 142 3.54 1.97 -4.53
C THR A 142 2.15 2.40 -4.96
N ARG A 143 1.76 3.62 -4.56
CA ARG A 143 0.46 4.20 -4.90
C ARG A 143 0.58 5.68 -5.30
N GLY A 144 0.12 6.01 -6.53
CA GLY A 144 0.00 7.41 -6.97
C GLY A 144 1.32 8.15 -7.18
N VAL A 145 2.41 7.45 -7.51
CA VAL A 145 3.76 8.04 -7.63
C VAL A 145 4.12 8.37 -9.08
N ALA A 146 4.02 7.40 -10.00
CA ALA A 146 4.45 7.57 -11.40
C ALA A 146 3.72 6.55 -12.32
N PRO A 147 3.84 6.68 -13.66
CA PRO A 147 3.42 5.66 -14.60
C PRO A 147 4.13 4.32 -14.39
N LEU A 148 3.49 3.22 -14.79
CA LEU A 148 3.97 1.85 -14.51
C LEU A 148 5.36 1.57 -15.08
N THR A 149 5.62 2.01 -16.33
CA THR A 149 6.91 1.84 -17.00
C THR A 149 8.05 2.53 -16.24
N GLN A 150 7.80 3.74 -15.75
CA GLN A 150 8.76 4.50 -14.97
C GLN A 150 8.99 3.87 -13.59
N LEU A 151 7.92 3.44 -12.92
CA LEU A 151 8.03 2.71 -11.64
C LEU A 151 8.88 1.46 -11.79
N TRP A 152 8.63 0.67 -12.85
CA TRP A 152 9.39 -0.55 -13.10
C TRP A 152 10.88 -0.26 -13.35
N SER A 153 11.19 0.74 -14.17
CA SER A 153 12.59 1.12 -14.41
C SER A 153 13.34 1.52 -13.13
N TRP A 154 12.66 2.16 -12.18
CA TRP A 154 13.25 2.56 -10.90
C TRP A 154 13.45 1.39 -9.94
N VAL A 155 12.49 0.45 -9.89
CA VAL A 155 12.51 -0.61 -8.87
C VAL A 155 13.19 -1.90 -9.34
N LYS A 156 13.28 -2.15 -10.64
CA LYS A 156 13.91 -3.35 -11.20
C LYS A 156 15.32 -3.63 -10.61
N PRO A 157 16.19 -2.64 -10.38
CA PRO A 157 17.50 -2.89 -9.78
C PRO A 157 17.48 -3.27 -8.30
N ILE A 158 16.39 -2.98 -7.59
CA ILE A 158 16.25 -3.20 -6.14
C ILE A 158 15.22 -4.27 -5.78
N VAL A 159 14.61 -4.96 -6.75
CA VAL A 159 13.77 -6.12 -6.48
C VAL A 159 14.55 -7.41 -6.63
N THR A 160 14.28 -8.38 -5.75
CA THR A 160 14.85 -9.72 -5.87
C THR A 160 14.01 -10.57 -6.79
N VAL A 161 14.68 -11.38 -7.63
CA VAL A 161 13.99 -12.40 -8.43
C VAL A 161 13.69 -13.60 -7.53
N PRO A 162 12.45 -14.09 -7.47
CA PRO A 162 12.13 -15.25 -6.66
C PRO A 162 12.81 -16.51 -7.23
N THR A 163 13.25 -17.41 -6.35
CA THR A 163 13.86 -18.68 -6.75
C THR A 163 12.84 -19.72 -7.23
N ARG A 164 11.56 -19.49 -6.93
CA ARG A 164 10.43 -20.31 -7.39
C ARG A 164 9.25 -19.39 -7.64
N GLU A 165 8.48 -19.70 -8.68
CA GLU A 165 7.23 -18.99 -8.92
C GLU A 165 6.22 -19.33 -7.80
N ASN A 166 5.78 -18.28 -7.09
CA ASN A 166 4.73 -18.39 -6.09
C ASN A 166 3.58 -17.46 -6.47
N THR A 167 2.44 -18.03 -6.79
CA THR A 167 1.26 -17.27 -7.21
C THR A 167 0.51 -16.64 -6.05
N THR A 168 0.76 -17.09 -4.81
CA THR A 168 0.06 -16.60 -3.60
C THR A 168 0.80 -15.46 -2.90
N THR A 169 2.12 -15.31 -3.11
CA THR A 169 2.92 -14.22 -2.56
C THR A 169 3.46 -13.36 -3.70
N PRO A 170 3.13 -12.07 -3.78
CA PRO A 170 3.60 -11.22 -4.87
C PRO A 170 5.09 -10.89 -4.68
N HIS A 171 5.80 -10.76 -5.81
CA HIS A 171 7.19 -10.32 -5.87
C HIS A 171 7.34 -9.20 -6.89
N GLY A 172 8.46 -8.49 -6.85
CA GLY A 172 8.74 -7.40 -7.77
C GLY A 172 8.02 -6.10 -7.39
N LEU A 173 7.29 -5.50 -8.32
CA LEU A 173 6.51 -4.29 -8.12
C LEU A 173 5.02 -4.63 -8.01
N LEU A 174 4.33 -4.12 -7.00
CA LEU A 174 2.88 -4.13 -6.87
C LEU A 174 2.37 -2.69 -6.84
N ALA A 175 1.86 -2.22 -7.97
CA ALA A 175 1.38 -0.85 -8.14
C ALA A 175 -0.15 -0.78 -8.03
N TYR A 176 -0.63 0.22 -7.28
CA TYR A 176 -2.06 0.55 -7.19
C TYR A 176 -2.44 1.46 -8.35
N LYS A 177 -3.36 1.02 -9.19
CA LYS A 177 -3.72 1.68 -10.44
C LYS A 177 -5.23 1.82 -10.64
N GLY A 178 -5.63 2.65 -11.60
CA GLY A 178 -7.00 2.70 -12.07
C GLY A 178 -7.39 1.44 -12.85
N TYR A 179 -8.70 1.17 -12.94
CA TYR A 179 -9.25 0.10 -13.77
C TYR A 179 -10.46 0.61 -14.57
N PRO A 180 -10.58 0.32 -15.89
CA PRO A 180 -9.64 -0.49 -16.67
C PRO A 180 -8.24 0.12 -16.73
N PHE A 181 -7.21 -0.77 -16.73
CA PHE A 181 -5.82 -0.36 -16.80
C PHE A 181 -5.45 0.02 -18.24
N THR A 182 -4.98 1.25 -18.44
CA THR A 182 -4.72 1.83 -19.77
C THR A 182 -3.29 2.36 -19.96
N GLU A 183 -2.44 2.24 -18.94
CA GLU A 183 -1.05 2.67 -19.06
C GLU A 183 -0.23 1.71 -19.92
N SER A 184 0.85 2.21 -20.52
CA SER A 184 1.81 1.38 -21.26
C SER A 184 2.41 0.31 -20.34
N LEU A 185 2.60 -0.89 -20.89
CA LEU A 185 3.28 -1.98 -20.19
C LEU A 185 4.80 -1.77 -20.21
N PRO A 186 5.51 -2.29 -19.19
CA PRO A 186 6.97 -2.33 -19.20
C PRO A 186 7.53 -3.16 -20.37
N GLU A 187 8.86 -3.24 -20.45
CA GLU A 187 9.58 -4.01 -21.46
C GLU A 187 9.08 -5.47 -21.59
N ALA A 188 9.28 -6.08 -22.76
CA ALA A 188 8.77 -7.40 -23.12
C ALA A 188 9.25 -8.57 -22.20
N GLN A 189 10.32 -8.37 -21.43
CA GLN A 189 10.85 -9.36 -20.48
C GLN A 189 10.17 -9.30 -19.10
N ALA A 190 9.36 -8.29 -18.83
CA ALA A 190 8.61 -8.19 -17.59
C ALA A 190 7.26 -8.92 -17.71
N ILE A 191 6.96 -9.74 -16.72
CA ILE A 191 5.63 -10.35 -16.58
C ILE A 191 4.73 -9.36 -15.86
N VAL A 192 3.55 -9.09 -16.44
CA VAL A 192 2.55 -8.19 -15.85
C VAL A 192 1.27 -8.99 -15.56
N ARG A 193 0.83 -8.95 -14.30
CA ARG A 193 -0.46 -9.52 -13.87
C ARG A 193 -1.34 -8.42 -13.30
N ILE A 194 -2.58 -8.36 -13.75
CA ILE A 194 -3.57 -7.36 -13.30
C ILE A 194 -4.62 -8.06 -12.45
N TYR A 195 -4.90 -7.50 -11.28
CA TYR A 195 -5.88 -7.98 -10.31
C TYR A 195 -6.95 -6.89 -10.12
N PRO A 196 -8.05 -6.92 -10.90
CA PRO A 196 -9.13 -5.95 -10.76
C PRO A 196 -9.82 -6.10 -9.40
N LEU A 197 -9.95 -5.00 -8.65
CA LEU A 197 -10.58 -5.07 -7.33
C LEU A 197 -12.06 -5.40 -7.40
N LYS A 198 -12.74 -5.08 -8.52
CA LYS A 198 -14.14 -5.48 -8.76
C LYS A 198 -14.38 -6.98 -8.63
N ASP A 199 -13.36 -7.83 -8.85
CA ASP A 199 -13.47 -9.28 -8.74
C ASP A 199 -13.58 -9.74 -7.26
N ARG A 200 -13.24 -8.88 -6.32
CA ARG A 200 -13.31 -9.12 -4.87
C ARG A 200 -14.30 -8.20 -4.15
N VAL A 201 -14.55 -7.02 -4.71
CA VAL A 201 -15.41 -5.98 -4.13
C VAL A 201 -16.38 -5.45 -5.21
N PRO A 202 -17.28 -6.30 -5.76
CA PRO A 202 -18.08 -5.96 -6.94
C PRO A 202 -19.08 -4.82 -6.70
N ASN A 203 -19.50 -4.59 -5.47
CA ASN A 203 -20.53 -3.61 -5.12
C ASN A 203 -19.99 -2.26 -4.68
N ASP A 204 -18.67 -2.06 -4.65
CA ASP A 204 -18.06 -0.79 -4.31
C ASP A 204 -17.57 -0.07 -5.56
N ALA A 205 -18.17 1.09 -5.87
CA ALA A 205 -17.88 1.83 -7.08
C ALA A 205 -16.45 2.40 -7.11
N PHE A 206 -15.90 2.79 -5.95
CA PHE A 206 -14.55 3.34 -5.88
C PHE A 206 -13.50 2.25 -6.04
N LEU A 207 -13.58 1.18 -5.23
CA LEU A 207 -12.64 0.07 -5.30
C LEU A 207 -12.81 -0.71 -6.61
N GLY A 208 -14.03 -0.86 -7.12
CA GLY A 208 -14.30 -1.51 -8.42
C GLY A 208 -13.64 -0.81 -9.61
N ALA A 209 -13.35 0.50 -9.49
CA ALA A 209 -12.60 1.27 -10.48
C ALA A 209 -11.07 1.21 -10.24
N LYS A 210 -10.55 0.27 -9.43
CA LYS A 210 -9.13 0.11 -9.11
C LYS A 210 -8.64 -1.30 -9.44
N ALA A 211 -7.32 -1.43 -9.58
CA ALA A 211 -6.62 -2.70 -9.73
C ALA A 211 -5.27 -2.66 -9.02
N LEU A 212 -4.78 -3.83 -8.64
CA LEU A 212 -3.38 -4.06 -8.34
C LEU A 212 -2.70 -4.58 -9.61
N VAL A 213 -1.58 -3.97 -9.97
CA VAL A 213 -0.77 -4.38 -11.13
C VAL A 213 0.57 -4.88 -10.60
N ASN A 214 0.81 -6.18 -10.75
CA ASN A 214 2.07 -6.81 -10.33
C ASN A 214 3.00 -6.96 -11.53
N VAL A 215 4.23 -6.45 -11.40
CA VAL A 215 5.29 -6.53 -12.41
C VAL A 215 6.50 -7.21 -11.81
N PHE A 216 7.02 -8.24 -12.47
CA PHE A 216 8.20 -8.98 -12.04
C PHE A 216 8.98 -9.54 -13.23
N SER A 217 10.26 -9.86 -13.03
CA SER A 217 11.05 -10.57 -14.05
C SER A 217 10.75 -12.05 -13.99
N SER A 218 10.80 -12.72 -15.17
CA SER A 218 10.83 -14.20 -15.22
C SER A 218 12.08 -14.74 -14.50
N ILE A 219 11.95 -15.92 -13.95
CA ILE A 219 13.04 -16.71 -13.38
C ILE A 219 14.00 -17.12 -14.49
#